data_75d1c8671e2f56398b729fac6460c0fc
#
_entry.id   75d1c8671e2f56398b729fac6460c0fc
#
_cell.length_a   1.000
_cell.length_b   1.000
_cell.length_c   1.000
_cell.angle_alpha   90.00
_cell.angle_beta   90.00
_cell.angle_gamma   90.00
#
_symmetry.space_group_name_H-M   'P 1'
#
loop_
_entity.id
_entity.type
_entity.pdbx_description
1 polymer ?
#
loop_
_entity_poly.entity_id
_entity_poly.type
_entity_poly.pdbx_seq_one_letter_code
_entity_poly.pdbx_strand_id
1 'polypeptide(L)'
;MKIGKFLRNLQLTKKTKIMSEQTFRTLGEFIIEKQEDFKYSSGELSRLISAIRLASKVVNREVNKAGIANIIGQVGNQNIQGEDQQKLDVLANNIFIEALSQREVVCGIASEESDDFIEIKATNNAHLSKYVVLIDPLDGSSNIDVNVSVGTIFSIYRRVTEPGTPVQMEDFLQKGIKQVAAGYIVYGSSTMIVYTTGNGVNGFTLDPSIGTYYLSHPNIKIPTVGKIYSINEGNYIKFPQGVKDYIKYCQLEEEDRPYTSRYIGSLVSDFHRNMIKGGIYIYPSTSHSPKGKLRLLYECNPIALIAEQAGGKCSDGFKRILEIQPTELHQRVPFFCGSAAMVTKAEEFMAKNINS
;
A
#
# COMPACT_ATOMS: atom_id res chain seq x y z
N MET A 1 37.39 -1.17 34.86
CA MET A 1 37.32 -1.69 33.46
C MET A 1 36.51 -3.00 33.29
N LYS A 2 36.20 -3.77 34.36
CA LYS A 2 35.43 -5.06 34.23
C LYS A 2 33.89 -4.87 34.24
N ILE A 3 33.33 -3.85 34.90
CA ILE A 3 31.90 -3.64 35.05
C ILE A 3 31.23 -3.18 33.72
N GLY A 4 31.90 -2.33 32.93
CA GLY A 4 31.37 -1.86 31.63
C GLY A 4 31.25 -2.97 30.57
N LYS A 5 32.14 -4.00 30.61
CA LYS A 5 32.05 -5.14 29.71
C LYS A 5 30.89 -6.08 30.07
N PHE A 6 30.62 -6.22 31.39
CA PHE A 6 29.52 -7.03 31.90
C PHE A 6 28.15 -6.44 31.55
N LEU A 7 28.00 -5.12 31.74
CA LEU A 7 26.75 -4.41 31.36
C LEU A 7 26.50 -4.39 29.84
N ARG A 8 27.55 -4.28 29.02
CA ARG A 8 27.45 -4.39 27.56
C ARG A 8 27.04 -5.80 27.12
N ASN A 9 27.52 -6.84 27.77
CA ASN A 9 27.10 -8.20 27.49
C ASN A 9 25.68 -8.51 27.95
N LEU A 10 25.20 -7.91 29.05
CA LEU A 10 23.80 -8.01 29.50
C LEU A 10 22.82 -7.27 28.56
N GLN A 11 23.23 -6.12 28.02
CA GLN A 11 22.43 -5.41 27.01
C GLN A 11 22.41 -6.15 25.67
N LEU A 12 23.52 -6.78 25.25
CA LEU A 12 23.59 -7.62 24.04
C LEU A 12 22.74 -8.88 24.20
N THR A 13 22.78 -9.56 25.35
CA THR A 13 21.95 -10.74 25.60
C THR A 13 20.46 -10.41 25.69
N LYS A 14 20.06 -9.30 26.31
CA LYS A 14 18.67 -8.82 26.28
C LYS A 14 18.22 -8.48 24.85
N LYS A 15 19.05 -7.78 24.07
CA LYS A 15 18.74 -7.42 22.69
C LYS A 15 18.63 -8.64 21.77
N THR A 16 19.50 -9.63 21.96
CA THR A 16 19.48 -10.90 21.23
C THR A 16 18.27 -11.76 21.63
N LYS A 17 17.89 -11.77 22.92
CA LYS A 17 16.71 -12.52 23.38
C LYS A 17 15.40 -11.89 22.86
N ILE A 18 15.29 -10.56 22.85
CA ILE A 18 14.15 -9.85 22.27
C ILE A 18 14.09 -10.08 20.76
N MET A 19 15.22 -10.08 20.04
CA MET A 19 15.26 -10.40 18.61
C MET A 19 14.85 -11.84 18.34
N SER A 20 15.23 -12.83 19.17
CA SER A 20 14.88 -14.24 18.97
C SER A 20 13.38 -14.49 19.15
N GLU A 21 12.74 -13.88 20.15
CA GLU A 21 11.30 -14.06 20.40
C GLU A 21 10.42 -13.38 19.31
N GLN A 22 10.87 -12.25 18.72
CA GLN A 22 10.17 -11.58 17.64
C GLN A 22 10.38 -12.21 16.26
N THR A 23 11.53 -12.88 16.04
CA THR A 23 11.92 -13.42 14.73
C THR A 23 11.18 -14.71 14.36
N PHE A 24 10.54 -15.38 15.32
CA PHE A 24 9.83 -16.65 15.08
C PHE A 24 8.30 -16.51 14.99
N ARG A 25 7.74 -15.34 15.26
CA ARG A 25 6.29 -15.13 15.16
C ARG A 25 5.87 -14.99 13.71
N THR A 26 5.12 -15.95 13.21
CA THR A 26 4.65 -15.96 11.83
C THR A 26 3.43 -15.04 11.63
N LEU A 27 3.20 -14.62 10.39
CA LEU A 27 1.98 -13.89 10.01
C LEU A 27 0.72 -14.69 10.34
N GLY A 28 0.77 -16.04 10.17
CA GLY A 28 -0.37 -16.90 10.50
C GLY A 28 -0.74 -16.87 11.98
N GLU A 29 0.24 -17.02 12.86
CA GLU A 29 0.06 -16.92 14.32
C GLU A 29 -0.44 -15.54 14.72
N PHE A 30 0.15 -14.48 14.16
CA PHE A 30 -0.27 -13.12 14.44
C PHE A 30 -1.74 -12.86 14.07
N ILE A 31 -2.18 -13.34 12.90
CA ILE A 31 -3.57 -13.22 12.46
C ILE A 31 -4.52 -13.94 13.43
N ILE A 32 -4.15 -15.14 13.90
CA ILE A 32 -4.96 -15.92 14.86
C ILE A 32 -5.07 -15.20 16.20
N GLU A 33 -3.96 -14.74 16.76
CA GLU A 33 -3.94 -14.01 18.03
C GLU A 33 -4.72 -12.70 17.97
N LYS A 34 -4.69 -12.02 16.81
CA LYS A 34 -5.41 -10.77 16.61
C LYS A 34 -6.89 -10.94 16.25
N GLN A 35 -7.37 -12.15 16.06
CA GLN A 35 -8.81 -12.40 15.83
C GLN A 35 -9.67 -11.93 17.00
N GLU A 36 -9.19 -12.02 18.22
CA GLU A 36 -9.91 -11.57 19.44
C GLU A 36 -10.11 -10.05 19.47
N ASP A 37 -9.26 -9.27 18.78
CA ASP A 37 -9.41 -7.82 18.66
C ASP A 37 -10.64 -7.41 17.81
N PHE A 38 -11.27 -8.36 17.09
CA PHE A 38 -12.44 -8.13 16.24
C PHE A 38 -13.70 -8.74 16.83
N LYS A 39 -14.55 -7.91 17.43
CA LYS A 39 -15.80 -8.26 18.12
C LYS A 39 -16.78 -9.15 17.33
N TYR A 40 -16.54 -9.37 16.03
CA TYR A 40 -17.38 -10.17 15.12
C TYR A 40 -16.55 -11.02 14.14
N SER A 41 -15.35 -11.45 14.54
CA SER A 41 -14.48 -12.20 13.62
C SER A 41 -14.97 -13.64 13.46
N SER A 42 -15.54 -13.91 12.29
CA SER A 42 -15.96 -15.26 11.86
C SER A 42 -14.80 -16.09 11.25
N GLY A 43 -13.55 -15.62 11.37
CA GLY A 43 -12.40 -16.23 10.69
C GLY A 43 -12.33 -15.94 9.17
N GLU A 44 -13.33 -15.29 8.59
CA GLU A 44 -13.37 -14.95 7.15
C GLU A 44 -12.26 -13.97 6.77
N LEU A 45 -12.07 -12.88 7.54
CA LEU A 45 -10.99 -11.93 7.30
C LEU A 45 -9.61 -12.59 7.38
N SER A 46 -9.42 -13.51 8.33
CA SER A 46 -8.18 -14.28 8.46
C SER A 46 -7.91 -15.18 7.26
N ARG A 47 -8.96 -15.83 6.73
CA ARG A 47 -8.87 -16.62 5.51
C ARG A 47 -8.55 -15.74 4.29
N LEU A 48 -9.15 -14.55 4.22
CA LEU A 48 -8.91 -13.58 3.15
C LEU A 48 -7.44 -13.10 3.16
N ILE A 49 -6.91 -12.66 4.31
CA ILE A 49 -5.50 -12.27 4.43
C ILE A 49 -4.57 -13.46 4.12
N SER A 50 -4.97 -14.69 4.46
CA SER A 50 -4.23 -15.89 4.12
C SER A 50 -4.22 -16.18 2.61
N ALA A 51 -5.30 -15.85 1.88
CA ALA A 51 -5.34 -15.93 0.43
C ALA A 51 -4.38 -14.93 -0.22
N ILE A 52 -4.41 -13.67 0.23
CA ILE A 52 -3.49 -12.62 -0.22
C ILE A 52 -2.03 -13.03 0.06
N ARG A 53 -1.74 -13.55 1.25
CA ARG A 53 -0.42 -14.09 1.61
C ARG A 53 0.05 -15.19 0.67
N LEU A 54 -0.84 -16.09 0.26
CA LEU A 54 -0.50 -17.16 -0.68
C LEU A 54 -0.20 -16.59 -2.08
N ALA A 55 -1.09 -15.75 -2.60
CA ALA A 55 -0.91 -15.08 -3.89
C ALA A 55 0.41 -14.30 -3.95
N SER A 56 0.73 -13.52 -2.90
CA SER A 56 1.97 -12.75 -2.84
C SER A 56 3.24 -13.58 -2.95
N LYS A 57 3.24 -14.82 -2.43
CA LYS A 57 4.38 -15.74 -2.58
C LYS A 57 4.55 -16.22 -4.01
N VAL A 58 3.42 -16.48 -4.69
CA VAL A 58 3.44 -16.90 -6.10
C VAL A 58 3.92 -15.75 -6.96
N VAL A 59 3.38 -14.53 -6.76
CA VAL A 59 3.85 -13.32 -7.48
C VAL A 59 5.33 -13.05 -7.19
N ASN A 60 5.77 -13.13 -5.93
CA ASN A 60 7.19 -12.98 -5.57
C ASN A 60 8.09 -13.96 -6.35
N ARG A 61 7.68 -15.21 -6.46
CA ARG A 61 8.42 -16.21 -7.25
C ARG A 61 8.54 -15.79 -8.70
N GLU A 62 7.48 -15.27 -9.30
CA GLU A 62 7.47 -14.87 -10.71
C GLU A 62 8.26 -13.57 -10.92
N VAL A 63 8.13 -12.57 -10.04
CA VAL A 63 8.96 -11.35 -10.05
C VAL A 63 10.45 -11.70 -10.01
N ASN A 64 10.86 -12.63 -9.13
CA ASN A 64 12.26 -13.05 -9.03
C ASN A 64 12.77 -13.85 -10.25
N LYS A 65 11.87 -14.32 -11.12
CA LYS A 65 12.20 -15.02 -12.37
C LYS A 65 12.02 -14.13 -13.60
N ALA A 66 11.64 -12.88 -13.45
CA ALA A 66 11.25 -12.03 -14.55
C ALA A 66 12.28 -12.00 -15.70
N GLY A 67 13.58 -11.92 -15.39
CA GLY A 67 14.65 -11.96 -16.39
C GLY A 67 14.95 -13.33 -17.00
N ILE A 68 14.39 -14.43 -16.47
CA ILE A 68 14.66 -15.80 -16.90
C ILE A 68 13.43 -16.38 -17.61
N ALA A 69 12.24 -16.18 -17.05
CA ALA A 69 10.99 -16.58 -17.66
C ALA A 69 10.56 -15.52 -18.69
N ASN A 70 9.89 -15.92 -19.75
CA ASN A 70 9.41 -14.99 -20.79
C ASN A 70 8.16 -14.20 -20.33
N ILE A 71 8.27 -13.56 -19.16
CA ILE A 71 7.22 -12.77 -18.50
C ILE A 71 7.57 -11.27 -18.45
N ILE A 72 8.70 -10.87 -19.03
CA ILE A 72 9.11 -9.48 -19.23
C ILE A 72 8.52 -8.96 -20.53
N GLY A 73 8.24 -7.66 -20.58
CA GLY A 73 7.78 -6.93 -21.75
C GLY A 73 6.27 -6.80 -21.84
N GLN A 74 5.87 -5.93 -22.74
CA GLN A 74 4.47 -5.58 -22.98
C GLN A 74 3.68 -6.73 -23.61
N VAL A 75 2.40 -6.81 -23.29
CA VAL A 75 1.46 -7.77 -23.93
C VAL A 75 1.10 -7.32 -25.36
N GLY A 76 1.36 -6.04 -25.69
CA GLY A 76 0.96 -5.43 -26.96
C GLY A 76 -0.47 -4.86 -26.93
N ASN A 77 -1.14 -4.95 -25.78
CA ASN A 77 -2.45 -4.33 -25.53
C ASN A 77 -2.28 -3.23 -24.48
N GLN A 78 -3.15 -2.22 -24.57
CA GLN A 78 -3.30 -1.23 -23.52
C GLN A 78 -4.42 -1.64 -22.59
N ASN A 79 -4.30 -1.31 -21.30
CA ASN A 79 -5.41 -1.43 -20.36
C ASN A 79 -6.49 -0.36 -20.71
N ILE A 80 -7.65 -0.44 -20.08
CA ILE A 80 -8.77 0.51 -20.29
C ILE A 80 -8.36 1.98 -20.10
N GLN A 81 -7.26 2.22 -19.42
CA GLN A 81 -6.76 3.55 -19.13
C GLN A 81 -5.73 4.05 -20.15
N GLY A 82 -5.45 3.26 -21.21
CA GLY A 82 -4.49 3.57 -22.27
C GLY A 82 -3.03 3.40 -21.83
N GLU A 83 -2.76 2.67 -20.73
CA GLU A 83 -1.42 2.33 -20.28
C GLU A 83 -0.99 1.00 -20.87
N ASP A 84 0.27 0.89 -21.29
CA ASP A 84 0.80 -0.35 -21.86
C ASP A 84 0.89 -1.43 -20.78
N GLN A 85 0.14 -2.52 -20.97
CA GLN A 85 0.03 -3.60 -20.01
C GLN A 85 1.26 -4.51 -20.07
N GLN A 86 1.89 -4.75 -18.95
CA GLN A 86 3.01 -5.68 -18.82
C GLN A 86 2.50 -7.12 -18.64
N LYS A 87 3.23 -8.09 -19.14
CA LYS A 87 2.87 -9.52 -18.97
C LYS A 87 2.76 -9.92 -17.52
N LEU A 88 3.59 -9.34 -16.67
CA LEU A 88 3.59 -9.64 -15.23
C LEU A 88 2.39 -9.03 -14.50
N ASP A 89 1.83 -7.90 -14.98
CA ASP A 89 0.58 -7.33 -14.46
C ASP A 89 -0.57 -8.31 -14.65
N VAL A 90 -0.74 -8.81 -15.86
CA VAL A 90 -1.79 -9.80 -16.20
C VAL A 90 -1.62 -11.06 -15.36
N LEU A 91 -0.39 -11.54 -15.21
CA LEU A 91 -0.11 -12.73 -14.42
C LEU A 91 -0.42 -12.51 -12.94
N ALA A 92 0.03 -11.38 -12.36
CA ALA A 92 -0.24 -11.03 -10.97
C ALA A 92 -1.74 -10.88 -10.72
N ASN A 93 -2.46 -10.19 -11.61
CA ASN A 93 -3.91 -10.04 -11.55
C ASN A 93 -4.62 -11.39 -11.49
N ASN A 94 -4.30 -12.29 -12.42
CA ASN A 94 -4.90 -13.63 -12.46
C ASN A 94 -4.60 -14.44 -11.18
N ILE A 95 -3.38 -14.39 -10.67
CA ILE A 95 -2.98 -15.07 -9.44
C ILE A 95 -3.80 -14.59 -8.23
N PHE A 96 -3.97 -13.27 -8.08
CA PHE A 96 -4.76 -12.71 -6.97
C PHE A 96 -6.24 -13.02 -7.11
N ILE A 97 -6.83 -12.86 -8.30
CA ILE A 97 -8.23 -13.19 -8.55
C ILE A 97 -8.49 -14.66 -8.24
N GLU A 98 -7.65 -15.58 -8.73
CA GLU A 98 -7.79 -17.01 -8.46
C GLU A 98 -7.70 -17.33 -6.97
N ALA A 99 -6.67 -16.82 -6.28
CA ALA A 99 -6.46 -17.08 -4.86
C ALA A 99 -7.61 -16.56 -3.98
N LEU A 100 -8.19 -15.41 -4.34
CA LEU A 100 -9.33 -14.82 -3.63
C LEU A 100 -10.65 -15.54 -3.94
N SER A 101 -10.86 -15.96 -5.19
CA SER A 101 -12.09 -16.61 -5.64
C SER A 101 -12.28 -18.00 -5.02
N GLN A 102 -11.21 -18.77 -4.83
CA GLN A 102 -11.28 -20.16 -4.35
C GLN A 102 -11.64 -20.30 -2.86
N ARG A 103 -11.69 -19.22 -2.09
CA ARG A 103 -11.78 -19.29 -0.62
C ARG A 103 -13.17 -19.01 -0.06
N GLU A 104 -14.15 -18.70 -0.90
CA GLU A 104 -15.52 -18.37 -0.51
C GLU A 104 -15.63 -17.28 0.59
N VAL A 105 -14.65 -16.38 0.64
CA VAL A 105 -14.57 -15.31 1.65
C VAL A 105 -14.77 -13.92 1.06
N VAL A 106 -14.94 -13.85 -0.26
CA VAL A 106 -15.09 -12.62 -1.04
C VAL A 106 -16.29 -12.78 -1.95
N CYS A 107 -17.19 -11.81 -1.98
CA CYS A 107 -18.32 -11.79 -2.92
C CYS A 107 -18.00 -11.03 -4.22
N GLY A 108 -17.00 -10.15 -4.20
CA GLY A 108 -16.57 -9.39 -5.37
C GLY A 108 -15.17 -8.85 -5.24
N ILE A 109 -14.52 -8.67 -6.39
CA ILE A 109 -13.17 -8.12 -6.51
C ILE A 109 -13.21 -6.99 -7.53
N ALA A 110 -12.63 -5.83 -7.19
CA ALA A 110 -12.32 -4.79 -8.16
C ALA A 110 -10.80 -4.69 -8.28
N SER A 111 -10.30 -4.85 -9.50
CA SER A 111 -8.88 -4.76 -9.82
C SER A 111 -8.61 -3.52 -10.67
N GLU A 112 -7.45 -2.93 -10.46
CA GLU A 112 -6.95 -1.84 -11.29
C GLU A 112 -6.83 -2.24 -12.76
N GLU A 113 -6.53 -3.52 -13.01
CA GLU A 113 -6.34 -4.12 -14.33
C GLU A 113 -7.64 -4.56 -15.03
N SER A 114 -8.80 -4.41 -14.37
CA SER A 114 -10.10 -4.86 -14.89
C SER A 114 -11.05 -3.67 -15.08
N ASP A 115 -11.80 -3.64 -16.18
CA ASP A 115 -12.71 -2.57 -16.55
C ASP A 115 -13.84 -2.36 -15.51
N ASP A 116 -14.32 -3.48 -14.94
CA ASP A 116 -15.41 -3.53 -13.99
C ASP A 116 -15.07 -4.48 -12.85
N PHE A 117 -15.89 -4.48 -11.81
CA PHE A 117 -15.72 -5.46 -10.74
C PHE A 117 -16.06 -6.87 -11.21
N ILE A 118 -15.45 -7.84 -10.56
CA ILE A 118 -15.63 -9.26 -10.81
C ILE A 118 -16.52 -9.82 -9.70
N GLU A 119 -17.73 -10.25 -10.03
CA GLU A 119 -18.58 -10.98 -9.10
C GLU A 119 -18.05 -12.39 -8.92
N ILE A 120 -17.83 -12.82 -7.69
CA ILE A 120 -17.41 -14.18 -7.40
C ILE A 120 -18.65 -15.05 -7.31
N LYS A 121 -18.98 -15.71 -8.41
CA LYS A 121 -20.08 -16.66 -8.50
C LYS A 121 -19.72 -17.95 -7.78
N ALA A 122 -20.29 -18.11 -6.63
CA ALA A 122 -20.00 -19.23 -5.77
C ALA A 122 -20.53 -20.54 -6.31
N THR A 123 -19.70 -21.55 -6.21
CA THR A 123 -20.14 -22.92 -6.29
C THR A 123 -20.96 -23.34 -5.07
N ASN A 124 -20.76 -22.74 -3.90
CA ASN A 124 -21.50 -23.10 -2.69
C ASN A 124 -21.95 -21.94 -1.79
N ASN A 125 -21.13 -20.96 -1.40
CA ASN A 125 -21.53 -19.95 -0.41
C ASN A 125 -20.88 -18.56 -0.55
N ALA A 126 -20.19 -18.25 -1.64
CA ALA A 126 -19.51 -16.94 -1.77
C ALA A 126 -20.49 -15.76 -1.84
N HIS A 127 -21.73 -16.00 -2.29
CA HIS A 127 -22.80 -14.99 -2.22
C HIS A 127 -23.15 -14.59 -0.79
N LEU A 128 -22.87 -15.45 0.21
CA LEU A 128 -23.03 -15.15 1.64
C LEU A 128 -21.83 -14.38 2.22
N SER A 129 -20.74 -14.24 1.47
CA SER A 129 -19.56 -13.51 1.91
C SER A 129 -19.88 -12.05 2.20
N LYS A 130 -19.20 -11.51 3.21
CA LYS A 130 -19.42 -10.15 3.72
C LYS A 130 -18.41 -9.14 3.20
N TYR A 131 -17.45 -9.59 2.39
CA TYR A 131 -16.32 -8.75 2.01
C TYR A 131 -16.19 -8.61 0.50
N VAL A 132 -15.79 -7.41 0.09
CA VAL A 132 -15.25 -7.10 -1.24
C VAL A 132 -13.78 -6.70 -1.09
N VAL A 133 -12.99 -6.99 -2.12
CA VAL A 133 -11.56 -6.65 -2.19
C VAL A 133 -11.32 -5.72 -3.36
N LEU A 134 -10.55 -4.67 -3.11
CA LEU A 134 -10.03 -3.79 -4.15
C LEU A 134 -8.51 -3.94 -4.18
N ILE A 135 -7.94 -4.10 -5.36
CA ILE A 135 -6.53 -4.46 -5.51
C ILE A 135 -5.88 -3.75 -6.69
N ASP A 136 -4.67 -3.25 -6.47
CA ASP A 136 -3.66 -3.02 -7.51
C ASP A 136 -2.72 -4.22 -7.47
N PRO A 137 -2.77 -5.12 -8.46
CA PRO A 137 -2.00 -6.37 -8.43
C PRO A 137 -0.51 -6.15 -8.49
N LEU A 138 -0.04 -5.08 -9.18
CA LEU A 138 1.38 -4.83 -9.35
C LEU A 138 1.71 -3.33 -9.58
N ASP A 139 1.69 -2.55 -8.49
CA ASP A 139 2.14 -1.14 -8.48
C ASP A 139 3.55 -0.99 -9.04
N GLY A 140 3.71 -0.04 -9.93
CA GLY A 140 5.00 0.30 -10.51
C GLY A 140 5.51 -0.69 -11.56
N SER A 141 4.65 -1.39 -12.26
CA SER A 141 4.98 -2.41 -13.25
C SER A 141 5.93 -1.96 -14.36
N SER A 142 5.92 -0.68 -14.72
CA SER A 142 6.89 -0.09 -15.65
C SER A 142 8.36 -0.20 -15.18
N ASN A 143 8.59 -0.52 -13.91
CA ASN A 143 9.91 -0.72 -13.33
C ASN A 143 10.43 -2.17 -13.43
N ILE A 144 9.63 -3.11 -13.89
CA ILE A 144 9.98 -4.54 -13.95
C ILE A 144 11.17 -4.77 -14.87
N ASP A 145 11.13 -4.17 -16.06
CA ASP A 145 12.13 -4.36 -17.09
C ASP A 145 13.53 -3.82 -16.70
N VAL A 146 13.57 -2.95 -15.70
CA VAL A 146 14.81 -2.34 -15.18
C VAL A 146 15.17 -2.82 -13.78
N ASN A 147 14.49 -3.87 -13.30
CA ASN A 147 14.76 -4.53 -12.02
C ASN A 147 14.65 -3.58 -10.80
N VAL A 148 13.72 -2.64 -10.84
CA VAL A 148 13.37 -1.78 -9.70
C VAL A 148 12.18 -2.38 -8.95
N SER A 149 12.14 -2.19 -7.64
CA SER A 149 11.11 -2.79 -6.77
C SER A 149 9.71 -2.38 -7.18
N VAL A 150 8.82 -3.34 -7.19
CA VAL A 150 7.38 -3.21 -7.47
C VAL A 150 6.58 -3.66 -6.26
N GLY A 151 5.26 -3.49 -6.28
CA GLY A 151 4.43 -3.89 -5.15
C GLY A 151 3.03 -4.31 -5.53
N THR A 152 2.30 -4.86 -4.58
CA THR A 152 0.85 -5.10 -4.65
C THR A 152 0.19 -4.26 -3.58
N ILE A 153 -0.94 -3.63 -3.87
CA ILE A 153 -1.71 -2.85 -2.88
C ILE A 153 -3.11 -3.45 -2.79
N PHE A 154 -3.64 -3.60 -1.58
CA PHE A 154 -4.99 -4.13 -1.40
C PHE A 154 -5.75 -3.43 -0.29
N SER A 155 -7.07 -3.40 -0.43
CA SER A 155 -8.00 -3.00 0.62
C SER A 155 -9.20 -3.93 0.68
N ILE A 156 -9.77 -4.06 1.87
CA ILE A 156 -10.90 -4.92 2.16
C ILE A 156 -12.00 -4.07 2.76
N TYR A 157 -13.21 -4.19 2.22
CA TYR A 157 -14.41 -3.53 2.75
C TYR A 157 -15.48 -4.56 3.08
N ARG A 158 -16.36 -4.22 3.99
CA ARG A 158 -17.64 -4.93 4.09
C ARG A 158 -18.54 -4.45 2.98
N ARG A 159 -19.25 -5.39 2.35
CA ARG A 159 -20.33 -5.03 1.42
C ARG A 159 -21.43 -4.26 2.15
N VAL A 160 -22.11 -3.36 1.44
CA VAL A 160 -23.26 -2.60 1.94
C VAL A 160 -24.58 -3.26 1.56
N THR A 161 -24.60 -4.03 0.47
CA THR A 161 -25.76 -4.83 0.06
C THR A 161 -25.91 -6.07 0.95
N GLU A 162 -27.14 -6.60 1.03
CA GLU A 162 -27.42 -7.77 1.87
C GLU A 162 -26.66 -9.01 1.40
N PRO A 163 -26.03 -9.79 2.31
CA PRO A 163 -25.46 -11.08 1.98
C PRO A 163 -26.49 -12.00 1.32
N GLY A 164 -26.09 -12.70 0.27
CA GLY A 164 -26.99 -13.55 -0.52
C GLY A 164 -27.59 -12.89 -1.74
N THR A 165 -27.43 -11.56 -1.91
CA THR A 165 -27.79 -10.84 -3.13
C THR A 165 -26.58 -10.70 -4.06
N PRO A 166 -26.75 -10.41 -5.36
CA PRO A 166 -25.65 -10.04 -6.23
C PRO A 166 -24.86 -8.85 -5.69
N VAL A 167 -23.54 -8.84 -5.87
CA VAL A 167 -22.70 -7.70 -5.52
C VAL A 167 -22.99 -6.53 -6.45
N GLN A 168 -22.97 -5.30 -5.92
CA GLN A 168 -23.29 -4.09 -6.66
C GLN A 168 -22.12 -3.10 -6.62
N MET A 169 -22.11 -2.12 -7.51
CA MET A 169 -21.10 -1.07 -7.57
C MET A 169 -20.95 -0.31 -6.24
N GLU A 170 -22.03 -0.11 -5.51
CA GLU A 170 -22.02 0.56 -4.21
C GLU A 170 -21.23 -0.20 -3.13
N ASP A 171 -21.05 -1.52 -3.30
CA ASP A 171 -20.21 -2.33 -2.40
C ASP A 171 -18.74 -1.94 -2.50
N PHE A 172 -18.31 -1.36 -3.63
CA PHE A 172 -16.94 -0.92 -3.89
C PHE A 172 -16.76 0.59 -3.72
N LEU A 173 -17.76 1.41 -4.09
CA LEU A 173 -17.68 2.87 -4.06
C LEU A 173 -17.86 3.43 -2.65
N GLN A 174 -17.10 2.93 -1.69
CA GLN A 174 -17.12 3.35 -0.30
C GLN A 174 -15.95 4.28 0.04
N LYS A 175 -16.18 5.23 0.97
CA LYS A 175 -15.10 6.08 1.50
C LYS A 175 -13.99 5.24 2.12
N GLY A 176 -12.73 5.67 1.99
CA GLY A 176 -11.57 4.98 2.52
C GLY A 176 -11.62 4.71 4.03
N ILE A 177 -12.32 5.54 4.80
CA ILE A 177 -12.52 5.32 6.25
C ILE A 177 -13.36 4.06 6.57
N LYS A 178 -14.05 3.47 5.59
CA LYS A 178 -14.86 2.25 5.75
C LYS A 178 -14.05 0.96 5.54
N GLN A 179 -12.79 1.06 5.19
CA GLN A 179 -11.91 -0.10 5.07
C GLN A 179 -11.85 -0.87 6.39
N VAL A 180 -11.99 -2.18 6.33
CA VAL A 180 -11.79 -3.07 7.50
C VAL A 180 -10.36 -3.57 7.60
N ALA A 181 -9.64 -3.58 6.47
CA ALA A 181 -8.21 -3.84 6.41
C ALA A 181 -7.62 -3.22 5.15
N ALA A 182 -6.36 -2.86 5.22
CA ALA A 182 -5.56 -2.45 4.07
C ALA A 182 -4.12 -2.93 4.23
N GLY A 183 -3.45 -3.16 3.12
CA GLY A 183 -2.06 -3.58 3.12
C GLY A 183 -1.40 -3.41 1.77
N TYR A 184 -0.10 -3.61 1.78
CA TYR A 184 0.68 -3.74 0.56
C TYR A 184 1.75 -4.81 0.72
N ILE A 185 2.20 -5.32 -0.41
CA ILE A 185 3.39 -6.17 -0.51
C ILE A 185 4.44 -5.38 -1.30
N VAL A 186 5.66 -5.27 -0.79
CA VAL A 186 6.80 -4.76 -1.54
C VAL A 186 7.70 -5.92 -1.95
N TYR A 187 7.95 -6.04 -3.24
CA TYR A 187 8.87 -7.00 -3.85
C TYR A 187 10.19 -6.27 -4.13
N GLY A 188 11.06 -6.24 -3.12
CA GLY A 188 12.35 -5.53 -3.14
C GLY A 188 13.51 -6.42 -2.78
N SER A 189 14.54 -5.86 -2.14
CA SER A 189 15.68 -6.62 -1.61
C SER A 189 15.28 -7.71 -0.62
N SER A 190 14.15 -7.55 0.03
CA SER A 190 13.36 -8.60 0.68
C SER A 190 11.88 -8.36 0.38
N THR A 191 11.10 -9.43 0.36
CA THR A 191 9.65 -9.29 0.17
C THR A 191 8.98 -9.10 1.51
N MET A 192 8.19 -8.04 1.65
CA MET A 192 7.49 -7.71 2.88
C MET A 192 6.00 -7.50 2.63
N ILE A 193 5.18 -8.04 3.53
CA ILE A 193 3.78 -7.65 3.70
C ILE A 193 3.69 -6.64 4.83
N VAL A 194 3.07 -5.50 4.58
CA VAL A 194 2.70 -4.51 5.60
C VAL A 194 1.21 -4.34 5.56
N TYR A 195 0.53 -4.48 6.70
CA TYR A 195 -0.93 -4.33 6.74
C TYR A 195 -1.43 -3.77 8.08
N THR A 196 -2.66 -3.29 8.03
CA THR A 196 -3.43 -2.86 9.19
C THR A 196 -4.86 -3.38 9.11
N THR A 197 -5.45 -3.58 10.28
CA THR A 197 -6.88 -3.85 10.46
C THR A 197 -7.54 -2.76 11.31
N GLY A 198 -6.94 -1.56 11.33
CA GLY A 198 -7.40 -0.43 12.14
C GLY A 198 -6.79 -0.36 13.55
N ASN A 199 -5.92 -1.30 13.92
CA ASN A 199 -5.27 -1.39 15.24
C ASN A 199 -3.74 -1.35 15.13
N GLY A 200 -3.20 -0.30 14.51
CA GLY A 200 -1.78 -0.15 14.24
C GLY A 200 -1.33 -0.88 12.97
N VAL A 201 -0.05 -0.76 12.65
CA VAL A 201 0.55 -1.27 11.41
C VAL A 201 1.67 -2.24 11.74
N ASN A 202 1.68 -3.40 11.07
CA ASN A 202 2.72 -4.41 11.28
C ASN A 202 3.30 -4.87 9.95
N GLY A 203 4.62 -5.11 9.93
CA GLY A 203 5.36 -5.58 8.77
C GLY A 203 5.97 -6.96 8.98
N PHE A 204 5.84 -7.80 7.96
CA PHE A 204 6.30 -9.19 7.97
C PHE A 204 7.21 -9.43 6.76
N THR A 205 8.38 -9.99 7.00
CA THR A 205 9.35 -10.32 5.96
C THR A 205 9.24 -11.79 5.57
N LEU A 206 9.23 -12.06 4.28
CA LEU A 206 9.24 -13.41 3.72
C LEU A 206 10.62 -14.05 3.87
N ASP A 207 10.66 -15.22 4.48
CA ASP A 207 11.76 -16.15 4.29
C ASP A 207 11.44 -17.02 3.07
N PRO A 208 12.10 -16.80 1.93
CA PRO A 208 11.80 -17.53 0.71
C PRO A 208 12.20 -19.00 0.76
N SER A 209 13.13 -19.39 1.66
CA SER A 209 13.63 -20.76 1.76
C SER A 209 12.57 -21.72 2.27
N ILE A 210 11.71 -21.26 3.17
CA ILE A 210 10.61 -22.03 3.76
C ILE A 210 9.22 -21.46 3.42
N GLY A 211 9.18 -20.35 2.69
CA GLY A 211 7.94 -19.72 2.25
C GLY A 211 7.09 -19.18 3.40
N THR A 212 7.69 -18.62 4.44
CA THR A 212 6.99 -18.13 5.63
C THR A 212 7.28 -16.66 5.89
N TYR A 213 6.22 -15.88 6.17
CA TYR A 213 6.35 -14.50 6.60
C TYR A 213 6.50 -14.41 8.11
N TYR A 214 7.57 -13.77 8.57
CA TYR A 214 7.85 -13.52 9.98
C TYR A 214 7.66 -12.05 10.35
N LEU A 215 7.13 -11.79 11.55
CA LEU A 215 6.97 -10.44 12.10
C LEU A 215 8.34 -9.80 12.29
N SER A 216 8.69 -8.90 11.39
CA SER A 216 9.98 -8.18 11.40
C SER A 216 9.87 -6.74 11.88
N HIS A 217 8.72 -6.11 11.69
CA HIS A 217 8.45 -4.71 12.00
C HIS A 217 7.12 -4.59 12.77
N PRO A 218 7.12 -4.85 14.08
CA PRO A 218 5.91 -4.70 14.89
C PRO A 218 5.61 -3.23 15.13
N ASN A 219 4.31 -2.86 15.12
CA ASN A 219 3.79 -1.55 15.48
C ASN A 219 4.56 -0.38 14.82
N ILE A 220 4.64 -0.42 13.50
CA ILE A 220 5.33 0.60 12.70
C ILE A 220 4.72 1.97 12.98
N LYS A 221 5.58 2.97 13.19
CA LYS A 221 5.19 4.38 13.35
C LYS A 221 5.97 5.24 12.36
N ILE A 222 5.25 6.12 11.67
CA ILE A 222 5.86 7.14 10.82
C ILE A 222 6.40 8.25 11.72
N PRO A 223 7.67 8.63 11.62
CA PRO A 223 8.18 9.81 12.31
C PRO A 223 7.35 11.05 11.95
N THR A 224 6.97 11.85 12.95
CA THR A 224 6.12 13.04 12.75
C THR A 224 6.75 14.03 11.77
N VAL A 225 8.09 14.13 11.81
CA VAL A 225 8.91 14.93 10.90
C VAL A 225 9.91 14.01 10.21
N GLY A 226 10.17 14.24 8.93
CA GLY A 226 11.19 13.54 8.16
C GLY A 226 12.10 14.50 7.43
N LYS A 227 13.14 13.95 6.77
CA LYS A 227 14.11 14.72 5.97
C LYS A 227 14.16 14.22 4.52
N ILE A 228 13.08 13.59 4.05
CA ILE A 228 12.98 13.05 2.68
C ILE A 228 11.72 13.59 2.02
N TYR A 229 11.84 14.05 0.79
CA TYR A 229 10.69 14.29 -0.08
C TYR A 229 10.84 13.49 -1.38
N SER A 230 9.72 12.92 -1.83
CA SER A 230 9.64 12.01 -2.98
C SER A 230 8.63 12.54 -3.96
N ILE A 231 9.11 13.08 -5.08
CA ILE A 231 8.32 13.64 -6.17
C ILE A 231 9.10 13.55 -7.47
N ASN A 232 8.41 13.30 -8.58
CA ASN A 232 9.05 13.36 -9.91
C ASN A 232 9.24 14.82 -10.36
N GLU A 233 10.35 15.42 -9.98
CA GLU A 233 10.70 16.81 -10.34
C GLU A 233 10.84 17.04 -11.85
N GLY A 234 10.95 15.99 -12.68
CA GLY A 234 10.89 16.12 -14.14
C GLY A 234 9.59 16.75 -14.65
N ASN A 235 8.54 16.73 -13.82
CA ASN A 235 7.27 17.40 -14.09
C ASN A 235 7.15 18.82 -13.49
N TYR A 236 8.21 19.39 -12.92
CA TYR A 236 8.18 20.63 -12.16
C TYR A 236 7.44 21.78 -12.85
N ILE A 237 7.68 21.97 -14.15
CA ILE A 237 7.01 23.04 -14.91
C ILE A 237 5.48 22.92 -14.92
N LYS A 238 4.97 21.69 -14.83
CA LYS A 238 3.53 21.35 -14.90
C LYS A 238 2.83 21.39 -13.54
N PHE A 239 3.58 21.53 -12.44
CA PHE A 239 3.03 21.51 -11.09
C PHE A 239 2.26 22.79 -10.75
N PRO A 240 1.23 22.71 -9.89
CA PRO A 240 0.64 23.88 -9.25
C PRO A 240 1.68 24.68 -8.48
N GLN A 241 1.47 26.00 -8.37
CA GLN A 241 2.44 26.89 -7.70
C GLN A 241 2.69 26.48 -6.24
N GLY A 242 1.67 26.04 -5.51
CA GLY A 242 1.84 25.57 -4.12
C GLY A 242 2.81 24.38 -3.99
N VAL A 243 2.81 23.47 -4.97
CA VAL A 243 3.79 22.35 -5.02
C VAL A 243 5.20 22.86 -5.31
N LYS A 244 5.34 23.79 -6.26
CA LYS A 244 6.64 24.41 -6.56
C LYS A 244 7.24 25.12 -5.35
N ASP A 245 6.42 25.88 -4.64
CA ASP A 245 6.82 26.60 -3.44
C ASP A 245 7.20 25.63 -2.30
N TYR A 246 6.48 24.53 -2.15
CA TYR A 246 6.84 23.50 -1.18
C TYR A 246 8.17 22.80 -1.53
N ILE A 247 8.42 22.49 -2.82
CA ILE A 247 9.71 21.91 -3.26
C ILE A 247 10.83 22.90 -2.92
N LYS A 248 10.65 24.18 -3.28
CA LYS A 248 11.62 25.22 -2.93
C LYS A 248 11.87 25.31 -1.42
N TYR A 249 10.80 25.25 -0.60
CA TYR A 249 10.93 25.18 0.84
C TYR A 249 11.78 23.98 1.29
N CYS A 250 11.60 22.80 0.70
CA CYS A 250 12.40 21.61 1.02
C CYS A 250 13.89 21.77 0.69
N GLN A 251 14.23 22.63 -0.29
CA GLN A 251 15.58 22.83 -0.82
C GLN A 251 16.36 23.99 -0.16
N LEU A 252 15.66 24.87 0.58
CA LEU A 252 16.31 26.01 1.25
C LEU A 252 17.22 25.52 2.38
N GLU A 253 18.36 26.18 2.54
CA GLU A 253 19.31 25.97 3.64
C GLU A 253 18.88 26.78 4.87
N GLU A 254 17.96 26.24 5.66
CA GLU A 254 17.43 26.83 6.89
C GLU A 254 17.13 25.72 7.90
N GLU A 255 17.49 25.93 9.19
CA GLU A 255 17.23 24.98 10.30
C GLU A 255 17.59 23.52 9.94
N ASP A 256 16.56 22.66 9.84
CA ASP A 256 16.69 21.24 9.53
C ASP A 256 16.68 20.89 8.03
N ARG A 257 16.74 21.88 7.17
CA ARG A 257 16.78 21.75 5.69
C ARG A 257 18.15 22.05 5.13
N PRO A 258 18.51 21.62 3.91
CA PRO A 258 17.64 21.03 2.90
C PRO A 258 17.25 19.57 3.20
N TYR A 259 16.05 19.19 2.75
CA TYR A 259 15.63 17.78 2.76
C TYR A 259 16.24 17.03 1.56
N THR A 260 16.37 15.70 1.71
CA THR A 260 16.92 14.87 0.65
C THR A 260 15.81 14.48 -0.33
N SER A 261 16.00 14.76 -1.63
CA SER A 261 15.14 14.22 -2.68
C SER A 261 15.42 12.73 -2.88
N ARG A 262 14.38 11.92 -2.85
CA ARG A 262 14.41 10.48 -3.13
C ARG A 262 13.14 10.09 -3.87
N TYR A 263 13.25 9.63 -5.10
CA TYR A 263 12.13 9.19 -5.92
C TYR A 263 12.52 7.92 -6.68
N ILE A 264 11.79 6.83 -6.43
CA ILE A 264 11.98 5.51 -7.06
C ILE A 264 11.06 5.37 -8.27
N GLY A 265 9.85 5.92 -8.18
CA GLY A 265 8.83 5.81 -9.23
C GLY A 265 7.93 4.58 -9.06
N SER A 266 7.91 3.95 -7.89
CA SER A 266 6.91 2.99 -7.41
C SER A 266 6.31 3.55 -6.14
N LEU A 267 4.98 3.68 -6.08
CA LEU A 267 4.29 4.23 -4.91
C LEU A 267 4.61 3.41 -3.66
N VAL A 268 4.51 2.09 -3.75
CA VAL A 268 4.78 1.19 -2.62
C VAL A 268 6.20 1.38 -2.10
N SER A 269 7.20 1.46 -2.98
CA SER A 269 8.60 1.55 -2.58
C SER A 269 8.96 2.92 -1.98
N ASP A 270 8.46 3.99 -2.58
CA ASP A 270 8.66 5.36 -2.09
C ASP A 270 7.94 5.57 -0.75
N PHE A 271 6.70 5.10 -0.64
CA PHE A 271 5.93 5.17 0.60
C PHE A 271 6.56 4.33 1.72
N HIS A 272 6.95 3.08 1.44
CA HIS A 272 7.58 2.20 2.43
C HIS A 272 8.84 2.83 3.03
N ARG A 273 9.72 3.39 2.19
CA ARG A 273 10.91 4.11 2.67
C ARG A 273 10.53 5.29 3.56
N ASN A 274 9.57 6.13 3.13
CA ASN A 274 9.16 7.30 3.87
C ASN A 274 8.43 6.94 5.17
N MET A 275 7.68 5.85 5.18
CA MET A 275 7.04 5.32 6.40
C MET A 275 8.08 4.93 7.46
N ILE A 276 9.17 4.28 7.06
CA ILE A 276 10.21 3.81 7.99
C ILE A 276 11.15 4.94 8.44
N LYS A 277 11.50 5.85 7.53
CA LYS A 277 12.54 6.87 7.77
C LYS A 277 11.99 8.26 8.12
N GLY A 278 10.71 8.48 7.91
CA GLY A 278 10.11 9.81 7.86
C GLY A 278 10.34 10.48 6.52
N GLY A 279 9.30 11.13 6.00
CA GLY A 279 9.33 11.81 4.71
C GLY A 279 7.93 12.03 4.17
N ILE A 280 7.86 12.65 3.01
CA ILE A 280 6.63 12.88 2.27
C ILE A 280 6.74 12.33 0.84
N TYR A 281 5.72 11.60 0.41
CA TYR A 281 5.50 11.25 -0.99
C TYR A 281 4.45 12.19 -1.58
N ILE A 282 4.74 12.74 -2.77
CA ILE A 282 3.87 13.71 -3.44
C ILE A 282 3.67 13.28 -4.88
N TYR A 283 2.41 13.07 -5.24
CA TYR A 283 1.96 12.87 -6.62
C TYR A 283 0.83 13.86 -6.91
N PRO A 284 1.15 15.11 -7.26
CA PRO A 284 0.18 16.19 -7.37
C PRO A 284 -0.58 16.14 -8.68
N SER A 285 -1.63 16.96 -8.78
CA SER A 285 -2.18 17.34 -10.09
C SER A 285 -1.13 18.02 -10.94
N THR A 286 -1.30 17.92 -12.24
CA THR A 286 -0.49 18.65 -13.23
C THR A 286 -1.41 19.30 -14.27
N SER A 287 -0.87 20.22 -15.06
CA SER A 287 -1.63 20.81 -16.18
C SER A 287 -2.16 19.77 -17.17
N HIS A 288 -1.50 18.61 -17.30
CA HIS A 288 -1.90 17.51 -18.18
C HIS A 288 -2.79 16.46 -17.46
N SER A 289 -2.77 16.43 -16.14
CA SER A 289 -3.56 15.51 -15.32
C SER A 289 -4.16 16.27 -14.14
N PRO A 290 -5.17 17.10 -14.37
CA PRO A 290 -5.73 17.99 -13.35
C PRO A 290 -6.42 17.23 -12.20
N LYS A 291 -6.88 16.00 -12.44
CA LYS A 291 -7.46 15.12 -11.43
C LYS A 291 -6.40 14.27 -10.70
N GLY A 292 -5.09 14.49 -10.94
CA GLY A 292 -4.04 13.57 -10.46
C GLY A 292 -3.86 12.35 -11.37
N LYS A 293 -3.02 11.42 -10.96
CA LYS A 293 -2.75 10.19 -11.73
C LYS A 293 -3.02 8.92 -10.94
N LEU A 294 -2.79 8.92 -9.62
CA LEU A 294 -3.01 7.76 -8.76
C LEU A 294 -4.52 7.50 -8.57
N ARG A 295 -4.88 6.22 -8.42
CA ARG A 295 -6.27 5.79 -8.28
C ARG A 295 -6.69 5.83 -6.81
N LEU A 296 -7.84 6.47 -6.55
CA LEU A 296 -8.35 6.65 -5.19
C LEU A 296 -8.55 5.30 -4.48
N LEU A 297 -9.21 4.35 -5.15
CA LEU A 297 -9.66 3.11 -4.53
C LEU A 297 -8.57 2.05 -4.39
N TYR A 298 -7.71 1.91 -5.40
CA TYR A 298 -6.73 0.82 -5.45
C TYR A 298 -5.41 1.17 -4.77
N GLU A 299 -5.01 2.46 -4.81
CA GLU A 299 -3.71 2.95 -4.36
C GLU A 299 -3.84 3.88 -3.16
N CYS A 300 -4.56 5.02 -3.31
CA CYS A 300 -4.54 6.09 -2.32
C CYS A 300 -5.25 5.73 -1.02
N ASN A 301 -6.45 5.13 -1.06
CA ASN A 301 -7.21 4.74 0.12
C ASN A 301 -6.47 3.71 1.00
N PRO A 302 -5.97 2.57 0.47
CA PRO A 302 -5.24 1.60 1.29
C PRO A 302 -3.96 2.19 1.89
N ILE A 303 -3.17 2.92 1.11
CA ILE A 303 -1.94 3.57 1.61
C ILE A 303 -2.29 4.63 2.67
N ALA A 304 -3.38 5.39 2.49
CA ALA A 304 -3.82 6.39 3.46
C ALA A 304 -4.24 5.76 4.80
N LEU A 305 -4.96 4.62 4.78
CA LEU A 305 -5.31 3.93 6.02
C LEU A 305 -4.05 3.46 6.77
N ILE A 306 -3.10 2.87 6.04
CA ILE A 306 -1.83 2.42 6.63
C ILE A 306 -1.06 3.61 7.21
N ALA A 307 -0.93 4.70 6.46
CA ALA A 307 -0.20 5.88 6.92
C ALA A 307 -0.81 6.47 8.18
N GLU A 308 -2.12 6.66 8.23
CA GLU A 308 -2.80 7.24 9.41
C GLU A 308 -2.74 6.31 10.63
N GLN A 309 -2.86 4.98 10.45
CA GLN A 309 -2.69 4.01 11.52
C GLN A 309 -1.24 3.97 12.05
N ALA A 310 -0.28 4.37 11.23
CA ALA A 310 1.11 4.56 11.64
C ALA A 310 1.41 5.96 12.20
N GLY A 311 0.41 6.86 12.32
CA GLY A 311 0.58 8.22 12.84
C GLY A 311 1.01 9.26 11.80
N GLY A 312 0.93 8.93 10.52
CA GLY A 312 1.13 9.85 9.40
C GLY A 312 -0.15 10.57 8.97
N LYS A 313 -0.11 11.23 7.82
CA LYS A 313 -1.22 11.96 7.22
C LYS A 313 -1.28 11.76 5.71
N CYS A 314 -2.49 11.75 5.15
CA CYS A 314 -2.70 11.69 3.70
C CYS A 314 -3.80 12.65 3.25
N SER A 315 -3.52 13.36 2.14
CA SER A 315 -4.35 14.43 1.61
C SER A 315 -4.29 14.48 0.08
N ASP A 316 -5.29 15.07 -0.56
CA ASP A 316 -5.24 15.44 -1.98
C ASP A 316 -4.58 16.82 -2.21
N GLY A 317 -4.04 17.40 -1.13
CA GLY A 317 -3.55 18.76 -1.04
C GLY A 317 -4.48 19.70 -0.28
N PHE A 318 -5.75 19.30 -0.07
CA PHE A 318 -6.79 20.09 0.61
C PHE A 318 -7.67 19.25 1.53
N LYS A 319 -8.02 18.04 1.09
CA LYS A 319 -8.96 17.14 1.79
C LYS A 319 -8.26 15.85 2.19
N ARG A 320 -8.65 15.30 3.32
CA ARG A 320 -8.21 14.00 3.78
C ARG A 320 -8.66 12.91 2.79
N ILE A 321 -7.73 12.09 2.32
CA ILE A 321 -7.99 11.02 1.34
C ILE A 321 -9.12 10.10 1.78
N LEU A 322 -9.10 9.61 3.02
CA LEU A 322 -10.07 8.64 3.53
C LEU A 322 -11.52 9.16 3.57
N GLU A 323 -11.75 10.47 3.44
CA GLU A 323 -13.08 11.10 3.45
C GLU A 323 -13.62 11.38 2.05
N ILE A 324 -12.82 11.23 1.00
CA ILE A 324 -13.26 11.41 -0.37
C ILE A 324 -14.28 10.32 -0.70
N GLN A 325 -15.47 10.73 -1.19
CA GLN A 325 -16.48 9.80 -1.69
C GLN A 325 -16.11 9.38 -3.11
N PRO A 326 -15.83 8.10 -3.37
CA PRO A 326 -15.61 7.62 -4.72
C PRO A 326 -16.89 7.74 -5.57
N THR A 327 -16.74 8.08 -6.84
CA THR A 327 -17.83 8.17 -7.83
C THR A 327 -17.68 7.16 -8.95
N GLU A 328 -16.48 6.60 -9.13
CA GLU A 328 -16.16 5.60 -10.15
C GLU A 328 -15.01 4.72 -9.67
N LEU A 329 -14.89 3.49 -10.19
CA LEU A 329 -13.87 2.52 -9.78
C LEU A 329 -12.44 3.03 -10.01
N HIS A 330 -12.21 3.67 -11.15
CA HIS A 330 -10.88 4.15 -11.55
C HIS A 330 -10.68 5.65 -11.29
N GLN A 331 -11.43 6.22 -10.33
CA GLN A 331 -11.29 7.63 -9.95
C GLN A 331 -9.86 7.95 -9.56
N ARG A 332 -9.31 9.01 -10.17
CA ARG A 332 -7.96 9.51 -9.88
C ARG A 332 -8.00 10.69 -8.93
N VAL A 333 -6.94 10.84 -8.11
CA VAL A 333 -6.78 11.95 -7.17
C VAL A 333 -5.30 12.35 -7.07
N PRO A 334 -5.01 13.63 -6.75
CA PRO A 334 -3.68 14.02 -6.27
C PRO A 334 -3.40 13.38 -4.92
N PHE A 335 -2.13 13.16 -4.59
CA PHE A 335 -1.77 12.42 -3.38
C PHE A 335 -0.55 13.00 -2.68
N PHE A 336 -0.71 13.34 -1.40
CA PHE A 336 0.32 13.80 -0.48
C PHE A 336 0.28 12.91 0.75
N CYS A 337 1.33 12.14 1.03
CA CYS A 337 1.29 11.13 2.07
C CYS A 337 2.63 10.98 2.79
N GLY A 338 2.61 10.84 4.13
CA GLY A 338 3.81 10.59 4.91
C GLY A 338 3.78 11.20 6.30
N SER A 339 4.91 11.76 6.73
CA SER A 339 5.08 12.44 8.01
C SER A 339 4.07 13.57 8.18
N ALA A 340 3.28 13.53 9.26
CA ALA A 340 2.12 14.41 9.42
C ALA A 340 2.46 15.90 9.32
N ALA A 341 3.57 16.33 9.93
CA ALA A 341 4.02 17.73 9.88
C ALA A 341 4.39 18.16 8.45
N MET A 342 5.02 17.26 7.67
CA MET A 342 5.41 17.56 6.29
C MET A 342 4.21 17.67 5.35
N VAL A 343 3.22 16.77 5.49
CA VAL A 343 1.96 16.84 4.73
C VAL A 343 1.19 18.11 5.07
N THR A 344 1.06 18.44 6.37
CA THR A 344 0.40 19.68 6.80
C THR A 344 1.10 20.91 6.23
N LYS A 345 2.44 20.91 6.20
CA LYS A 345 3.20 22.01 5.60
C LYS A 345 2.95 22.13 4.08
N ALA A 346 2.88 21.01 3.37
CA ALA A 346 2.54 21.02 1.94
C ALA A 346 1.12 21.58 1.70
N GLU A 347 0.12 21.20 2.52
CA GLU A 347 -1.24 21.77 2.45
C GLU A 347 -1.26 23.28 2.68
N GLU A 348 -0.45 23.80 3.60
CA GLU A 348 -0.31 25.26 3.82
C GLU A 348 0.15 25.99 2.55
N PHE A 349 1.11 25.41 1.82
CA PHE A 349 1.57 25.96 0.55
C PHE A 349 0.51 25.85 -0.55
N MET A 350 -0.23 24.75 -0.60
CA MET A 350 -1.35 24.58 -1.53
C MET A 350 -2.46 25.62 -1.26
N ALA A 351 -2.84 25.81 0.00
CA ALA A 351 -3.90 26.73 0.40
C ALA A 351 -3.58 28.21 0.09
N LYS A 352 -2.31 28.62 0.25
CA LYS A 352 -1.87 29.99 -0.06
C LYS A 352 -2.01 30.35 -1.54
N ASN A 353 -2.00 29.35 -2.42
CA ASN A 353 -2.01 29.54 -3.86
C ASN A 353 -3.35 29.22 -4.54
N ILE A 354 -4.44 29.07 -3.77
CA ILE A 354 -5.80 28.87 -4.34
C ILE A 354 -6.30 30.13 -5.05
N ASN A 355 -5.86 31.32 -4.61
CA ASN A 355 -6.36 32.63 -5.06
C ASN A 355 -5.34 33.39 -5.95
N SER A 356 -4.27 32.75 -6.33
CA SER A 356 -3.26 33.27 -7.26
C SER A 356 -3.38 32.58 -8.62
#